data_557879362f0562f60f38c83fa3d54a4b
#
_entry.id   557879362f0562f60f38c83fa3d54a4b
#
_cell.length_a   1.000
_cell.length_b   1.000
_cell.length_c   1.000
_cell.angle_alpha   90.00
_cell.angle_beta   90.00
_cell.angle_gamma   90.00
#
_symmetry.space_group_name_H-M   'P 1'
#
loop_
_entity.id
_entity.type
_entity.pdbx_description
1 polymer ?
#
loop_
_entity_poly.entity_id
_entity_poly.type
_entity_poly.pdbx_seq_one_letter_code
_entity_poly.pdbx_strand_id
1 'polypeptide(L)'
;MYKRQIINRRTNNIFRKHIDDLIEIALQYDVVISLGSTFRPATTLDACDQIHIEETKRQLAICKYLQKRGVKTMIENVGHISLDKLTKHAELLKESNAPIMPLGPLPTDTAENMDHIANAVGGAYGAFIGIAHVINSVTRFEHSQSLITPEVTLEAIRSAKIAAQIADLSRNIPNALIHEKRITDKRKNLHSCISDGTLCVRCSNVCPLKILPYD
;
A
#
# COMPACT_ATOMS: atom_id res chain seq x y z
N MET A 1 -6.67 -0.76 -23.70
CA MET A 1 -7.30 -0.29 -24.95
C MET A 1 -6.97 1.17 -25.26
N TYR A 2 -7.19 2.10 -24.34
CA TYR A 2 -6.95 3.54 -24.52
C TYR A 2 -5.48 3.92 -24.83
N LYS A 3 -4.50 3.36 -24.09
CA LYS A 3 -3.06 3.59 -24.32
C LYS A 3 -2.62 3.23 -25.76
N ARG A 4 -3.11 2.09 -26.25
CA ARG A 4 -2.84 1.64 -27.62
C ARG A 4 -3.43 2.58 -28.66
N GLN A 5 -4.57 3.19 -28.40
CA GLN A 5 -5.18 4.18 -29.30
C GLN A 5 -4.37 5.47 -29.36
N ILE A 6 -3.84 5.96 -28.23
CA ILE A 6 -2.97 7.15 -28.21
C ILE A 6 -1.70 6.91 -29.03
N ILE A 7 -1.03 5.77 -28.83
CA ILE A 7 0.20 5.41 -29.55
C ILE A 7 -0.07 5.30 -31.04
N ASN A 8 -1.12 4.58 -31.43
CA ASN A 8 -1.43 4.33 -32.83
C ASN A 8 -1.91 5.58 -33.59
N ARG A 9 -2.60 6.51 -32.91
CA ARG A 9 -3.13 7.73 -33.53
C ARG A 9 -2.21 8.94 -33.38
N ARG A 10 -1.08 8.80 -32.67
CA ARG A 10 -0.15 9.91 -32.36
C ARG A 10 -0.88 11.15 -31.78
N THR A 11 -1.93 10.89 -30.97
CA THR A 11 -2.72 11.97 -30.36
C THR A 11 -2.21 12.27 -28.96
N ASN A 12 -2.42 13.51 -28.51
CA ASN A 12 -2.15 13.88 -27.13
C ASN A 12 -3.08 13.12 -26.17
N ASN A 13 -2.62 12.93 -24.94
CA ASN A 13 -3.44 12.35 -23.88
C ASN A 13 -4.69 13.22 -23.67
N ILE A 14 -5.88 12.61 -23.78
CA ILE A 14 -7.15 13.31 -23.71
C ILE A 14 -7.38 13.96 -22.33
N PHE A 15 -6.98 13.30 -21.24
CA PHE A 15 -7.09 13.87 -19.90
C PHE A 15 -6.23 15.13 -19.74
N ARG A 16 -5.05 15.15 -20.35
CA ARG A 16 -4.21 16.34 -20.36
C ARG A 16 -4.83 17.46 -21.21
N LYS A 17 -5.47 17.10 -22.32
CA LYS A 17 -6.14 18.08 -23.19
C LYS A 17 -7.33 18.75 -22.49
N HIS A 18 -8.06 18.01 -21.67
CA HIS A 18 -9.25 18.43 -20.95
C HIS A 18 -9.01 18.57 -19.45
N ILE A 19 -7.80 18.91 -19.03
CA ILE A 19 -7.47 18.95 -17.60
C ILE A 19 -8.23 20.06 -16.86
N ASP A 20 -8.50 21.17 -17.52
CA ASP A 20 -9.24 22.29 -16.94
C ASP A 20 -10.71 21.92 -16.75
N ASP A 21 -11.34 21.19 -17.70
CA ASP A 21 -12.69 20.67 -17.56
C ASP A 21 -12.79 19.69 -16.37
N LEU A 22 -11.76 18.85 -16.17
CA LEU A 22 -11.67 17.93 -15.04
C LEU A 22 -11.51 18.68 -13.70
N ILE A 23 -10.76 19.78 -13.70
CA ILE A 23 -10.61 20.63 -12.52
C ILE A 23 -11.95 21.23 -12.12
N GLU A 24 -12.71 21.78 -13.07
CA GLU A 24 -14.04 22.35 -12.81
C GLU A 24 -14.97 21.31 -12.20
N ILE A 25 -15.05 20.11 -12.76
CA ILE A 25 -15.85 18.99 -12.24
C ILE A 25 -15.38 18.62 -10.82
N ALA A 26 -14.07 18.49 -10.62
CA ALA A 26 -13.52 18.10 -9.32
C ALA A 26 -13.84 19.13 -8.22
N LEU A 27 -13.80 20.41 -8.54
CA LEU A 27 -14.16 21.48 -7.60
C LEU A 27 -15.66 21.54 -7.36
N GLN A 28 -16.49 21.38 -8.41
CA GLN A 28 -17.94 21.41 -8.31
C GLN A 28 -18.49 20.30 -7.40
N TYR A 29 -17.92 19.09 -7.50
CA TYR A 29 -18.41 17.90 -6.80
C TYR A 29 -17.56 17.48 -5.61
N ASP A 30 -16.56 18.28 -5.25
CA ASP A 30 -15.61 18.00 -4.15
C ASP A 30 -14.96 16.60 -4.24
N VAL A 31 -14.55 16.21 -5.44
CA VAL A 31 -13.89 14.91 -5.67
C VAL A 31 -12.37 15.01 -5.67
N VAL A 32 -11.74 13.93 -5.26
CA VAL A 32 -10.28 13.78 -5.28
C VAL A 32 -9.85 13.22 -6.64
N ILE A 33 -8.87 13.84 -7.30
CA ILE A 33 -8.25 13.27 -8.50
C ILE A 33 -7.09 12.35 -8.07
N SER A 34 -7.22 11.05 -8.34
CA SER A 34 -6.15 10.08 -8.18
C SER A 34 -5.32 10.00 -9.44
N LEU A 35 -4.03 10.30 -9.32
CA LEU A 35 -3.07 10.27 -10.42
C LEU A 35 -2.48 8.87 -10.56
N GLY A 36 -3.00 8.11 -11.51
CA GLY A 36 -2.54 6.75 -11.81
C GLY A 36 -1.15 6.69 -12.42
N SER A 37 -0.54 5.53 -12.39
CA SER A 37 0.75 5.20 -13.00
C SER A 37 0.57 4.23 -14.16
N THR A 38 1.22 4.51 -15.27
CA THR A 38 1.19 3.70 -16.48
C THR A 38 2.41 2.80 -16.62
N PHE A 39 3.56 3.32 -16.22
CA PHE A 39 4.88 2.70 -16.35
C PHE A 39 5.50 2.36 -14.97
N ARG A 40 4.66 2.18 -13.96
CA ARG A 40 5.14 1.62 -12.70
C ARG A 40 5.78 0.24 -12.96
N PRO A 41 6.86 -0.13 -12.25
CA PRO A 41 7.61 -1.34 -12.51
C PRO A 41 6.73 -2.59 -12.40
N ALA A 42 6.83 -3.47 -13.39
CA ALA A 42 6.22 -4.79 -13.39
C ALA A 42 7.16 -5.88 -12.86
N THR A 43 8.44 -5.54 -12.67
CA THR A 43 9.46 -6.38 -12.03
C THR A 43 10.33 -5.52 -11.12
N THR A 44 10.93 -6.13 -10.10
CA THR A 44 11.85 -5.42 -9.19
C THR A 44 13.10 -4.89 -9.90
N LEU A 45 13.45 -5.45 -11.05
CA LEU A 45 14.61 -5.02 -11.84
C LEU A 45 14.36 -3.69 -12.54
N ASP A 46 13.11 -3.43 -13.00
CA ASP A 46 12.73 -2.19 -13.68
C ASP A 46 12.53 -1.03 -12.70
N ALA A 47 12.49 -1.32 -11.41
CA ALA A 47 12.29 -0.30 -10.40
C ALA A 47 13.38 0.76 -10.40
N CYS A 48 12.97 2.03 -10.40
CA CYS A 48 13.84 3.20 -10.46
C CYS A 48 14.64 3.33 -11.77
N ASP A 49 14.21 2.67 -12.85
CA ASP A 49 14.73 2.95 -14.17
C ASP A 49 14.36 4.38 -14.63
N GLN A 50 14.90 4.79 -15.76
CA GLN A 50 14.65 6.14 -16.30
C GLN A 50 13.17 6.39 -16.58
N ILE A 51 12.42 5.37 -17.04
CA ILE A 51 11.00 5.49 -17.40
C ILE A 51 10.16 5.67 -16.14
N HIS A 52 10.40 4.86 -15.12
CA HIS A 52 9.70 4.96 -13.83
C HIS A 52 9.94 6.32 -13.16
N ILE A 53 11.19 6.77 -13.12
CA ILE A 53 11.55 8.07 -12.53
C ILE A 53 10.92 9.24 -13.31
N GLU A 54 10.95 9.19 -14.64
CA GLU A 54 10.35 10.24 -15.46
C GLU A 54 8.82 10.30 -15.30
N GLU A 55 8.14 9.15 -15.25
CA GLU A 55 6.70 9.11 -14.98
C GLU A 55 6.38 9.72 -13.61
N THR A 56 7.15 9.36 -12.59
CA THR A 56 6.98 9.91 -11.24
C THR A 56 7.13 11.42 -11.22
N LYS A 57 8.15 11.97 -11.87
CA LYS A 57 8.33 13.42 -12.00
C LYS A 57 7.14 14.11 -12.71
N ARG A 58 6.58 13.47 -13.73
CA ARG A 58 5.38 13.98 -14.42
C ARG A 58 4.15 13.93 -13.54
N GLN A 59 3.95 12.84 -12.77
CA GLN A 59 2.88 12.78 -11.78
C GLN A 59 3.00 13.92 -10.75
N LEU A 60 4.19 14.15 -10.22
CA LEU A 60 4.45 15.24 -9.28
C LEU A 60 4.14 16.62 -9.88
N ALA A 61 4.53 16.85 -11.14
CA ALA A 61 4.23 18.10 -11.83
C ALA A 61 2.72 18.33 -12.01
N ILE A 62 1.98 17.28 -12.37
CA ILE A 62 0.51 17.33 -12.51
C ILE A 62 -0.13 17.51 -11.13
N CYS A 63 0.34 16.81 -10.12
CA CYS A 63 -0.14 16.95 -8.74
C CYS A 63 -0.01 18.41 -8.26
N LYS A 64 1.17 18.99 -8.39
CA LYS A 64 1.43 20.39 -8.03
C LYS A 64 0.55 21.37 -8.83
N TYR A 65 0.29 21.08 -10.11
CA TYR A 65 -0.60 21.90 -10.94
C TYR A 65 -2.05 21.88 -10.44
N LEU A 66 -2.58 20.67 -10.13
CA LEU A 66 -3.94 20.49 -9.62
C LEU A 66 -4.10 21.13 -8.22
N GLN A 67 -3.15 20.92 -7.33
CA GLN A 67 -3.16 21.52 -5.99
C GLN A 67 -3.18 23.04 -6.02
N LYS A 68 -2.42 23.66 -6.93
CA LYS A 68 -2.45 25.13 -7.14
C LYS A 68 -3.81 25.65 -7.58
N ARG A 69 -4.63 24.81 -8.19
CA ARG A 69 -6.01 25.11 -8.59
C ARG A 69 -7.04 24.75 -7.52
N GLY A 70 -6.62 24.32 -6.34
CA GLY A 70 -7.49 23.95 -5.23
C GLY A 70 -8.06 22.54 -5.29
N VAL A 71 -7.64 21.69 -6.26
CA VAL A 71 -8.13 20.33 -6.40
C VAL A 71 -7.40 19.40 -5.43
N LYS A 72 -8.19 18.61 -4.68
CA LYS A 72 -7.66 17.53 -3.85
C LYS A 72 -7.07 16.43 -4.74
N THR A 73 -5.84 16.01 -4.43
CA THR A 73 -5.13 15.01 -5.25
C THR A 73 -4.61 13.87 -4.40
N MET A 74 -4.52 12.70 -5.01
CA MET A 74 -3.85 11.51 -4.49
C MET A 74 -2.95 10.94 -5.58
N ILE A 75 -1.88 10.25 -5.21
CA ILE A 75 -0.96 9.60 -6.16
C ILE A 75 -1.03 8.09 -6.00
N GLU A 76 -1.20 7.39 -7.13
CA GLU A 76 -0.94 5.97 -7.27
C GLU A 76 0.42 5.80 -7.93
N ASN A 77 1.31 5.05 -7.30
CA ASN A 77 2.67 4.82 -7.82
C ASN A 77 3.20 3.47 -7.34
N VAL A 78 4.49 3.28 -7.40
CA VAL A 78 5.29 2.13 -6.98
C VAL A 78 5.01 0.89 -7.83
N GLY A 79 4.64 -0.26 -7.34
CA GLY A 79 4.60 -1.54 -8.04
C GLY A 79 5.68 -2.49 -7.49
N HIS A 80 6.35 -3.22 -8.38
CA HIS A 80 7.43 -4.14 -8.01
C HIS A 80 8.71 -3.37 -7.72
N ILE A 81 9.17 -3.38 -6.47
CA ILE A 81 10.33 -2.60 -6.04
C ILE A 81 10.97 -3.17 -4.78
N SER A 82 12.26 -3.44 -4.79
CA SER A 82 12.99 -3.89 -3.59
C SER A 82 12.98 -2.80 -2.50
N LEU A 83 13.10 -3.21 -1.24
CA LEU A 83 12.95 -2.27 -0.10
C LEU A 83 14.01 -1.16 -0.10
N ASP A 84 15.24 -1.45 -0.55
CA ASP A 84 16.29 -0.45 -0.67
C ASP A 84 16.00 0.61 -1.74
N LYS A 85 15.50 0.17 -2.92
CA LYS A 85 15.04 1.08 -3.97
C LYS A 85 13.80 1.86 -3.54
N LEU A 86 12.87 1.22 -2.81
CA LEU A 86 11.67 1.86 -2.28
C LEU A 86 12.02 3.01 -1.34
N THR A 87 13.00 2.81 -0.45
CA THR A 87 13.48 3.86 0.46
C THR A 87 14.00 5.07 -0.31
N LYS A 88 14.78 4.85 -1.35
CA LYS A 88 15.31 5.92 -2.21
C LYS A 88 14.20 6.63 -3.00
N HIS A 89 13.26 5.86 -3.58
CA HIS A 89 12.16 6.39 -4.36
C HIS A 89 11.15 7.17 -3.50
N ALA A 90 11.04 6.83 -2.22
CA ALA A 90 10.18 7.50 -1.27
C ALA A 90 10.49 9.00 -1.14
N GLU A 91 11.75 9.39 -1.21
CA GLU A 91 12.14 10.80 -1.13
C GLU A 91 11.54 11.62 -2.28
N LEU A 92 11.54 11.05 -3.49
CA LEU A 92 10.89 11.68 -4.64
C LEU A 92 9.37 11.77 -4.47
N LEU A 93 8.73 10.70 -4.03
CA LEU A 93 7.27 10.66 -3.85
C LEU A 93 6.77 11.63 -2.77
N LYS A 94 7.52 11.84 -1.71
CA LYS A 94 7.19 12.79 -0.63
C LYS A 94 7.10 14.24 -1.12
N GLU A 95 7.76 14.59 -2.23
CA GLU A 95 7.65 15.93 -2.83
C GLU A 95 6.22 16.26 -3.31
N SER A 96 5.34 15.27 -3.43
CA SER A 96 3.95 15.49 -3.85
C SER A 96 3.13 16.28 -2.85
N ASN A 97 3.46 16.18 -1.56
CA ASN A 97 2.63 16.66 -0.46
C ASN A 97 1.16 16.23 -0.59
N ALA A 98 0.94 15.02 -1.10
CA ALA A 98 -0.37 14.40 -1.32
C ALA A 98 -0.42 13.01 -0.69
N PRO A 99 -1.60 12.49 -0.33
CA PRO A 99 -1.75 11.10 0.02
C PRO A 99 -1.26 10.18 -1.11
N ILE A 100 -0.59 9.10 -0.74
CA ILE A 100 -0.05 8.12 -1.68
C ILE A 100 -0.73 6.78 -1.40
N MET A 101 -1.23 6.14 -2.45
CA MET A 101 -1.77 4.79 -2.47
C MET A 101 -0.92 3.96 -3.44
N PRO A 102 0.17 3.36 -2.99
CA PRO A 102 1.02 2.58 -3.86
C PRO A 102 0.33 1.27 -4.25
N LEU A 103 0.54 0.78 -5.48
CA LEU A 103 0.31 -0.63 -5.77
C LEU A 103 1.38 -1.45 -5.06
N GLY A 104 0.96 -2.33 -4.19
CA GLY A 104 1.90 -3.01 -3.32
C GLY A 104 2.35 -2.11 -2.16
N PRO A 105 3.64 -1.81 -2.05
CA PRO A 105 4.79 -2.26 -2.87
C PRO A 105 5.01 -3.78 -2.85
N LEU A 106 5.47 -4.34 -3.96
CA LEU A 106 5.80 -5.76 -4.07
C LEU A 106 7.32 -5.92 -4.09
N PRO A 107 7.97 -6.26 -2.95
CA PRO A 107 9.40 -6.18 -2.82
C PRO A 107 10.17 -7.38 -3.40
N THR A 108 9.47 -8.36 -3.94
CA THR A 108 10.06 -9.52 -4.61
C THR A 108 9.14 -10.04 -5.71
N ASP A 109 9.72 -10.53 -6.80
CA ASP A 109 9.01 -11.17 -7.90
C ASP A 109 8.89 -12.70 -7.71
N THR A 110 9.52 -13.27 -6.66
CA THR A 110 9.51 -14.71 -6.39
C THR A 110 8.28 -15.18 -5.60
N ALA A 111 7.38 -14.27 -5.27
CA ALA A 111 6.18 -14.56 -4.48
C ALA A 111 4.99 -14.98 -5.37
N GLU A 112 5.22 -15.81 -6.37
CA GLU A 112 4.15 -16.31 -7.25
C GLU A 112 3.00 -16.96 -6.44
N ASN A 113 1.77 -16.56 -6.73
CA ASN A 113 0.56 -16.94 -5.99
C ASN A 113 0.58 -16.58 -4.49
N MET A 114 1.44 -15.67 -4.09
CA MET A 114 1.59 -15.17 -2.71
C MET A 114 1.69 -13.64 -2.67
N ASP A 115 1.14 -12.96 -3.69
CA ASP A 115 1.22 -11.49 -3.82
C ASP A 115 0.69 -10.74 -2.60
N HIS A 116 -0.34 -11.28 -1.92
CA HIS A 116 -0.88 -10.73 -0.68
C HIS A 116 0.15 -10.66 0.46
N ILE A 117 1.10 -11.61 0.52
CA ILE A 117 2.20 -11.61 1.50
C ILE A 117 3.25 -10.56 1.12
N ALA A 118 3.68 -10.55 -0.15
CA ALA A 118 4.62 -9.55 -0.65
C ALA A 118 4.07 -8.14 -0.44
N ASN A 119 2.78 -7.93 -0.77
CA ASN A 119 2.07 -6.67 -0.53
C ASN A 119 2.02 -6.30 0.97
N ALA A 120 1.77 -7.25 1.85
CA ALA A 120 1.73 -6.96 3.29
C ALA A 120 3.09 -6.48 3.82
N VAL A 121 4.18 -7.13 3.39
CA VAL A 121 5.55 -6.72 3.76
C VAL A 121 5.89 -5.34 3.19
N GLY A 122 5.70 -5.15 1.89
CA GLY A 122 6.00 -3.88 1.24
C GLY A 122 5.08 -2.75 1.70
N GLY A 123 3.79 -3.04 1.91
CA GLY A 123 2.81 -2.07 2.40
C GLY A 123 3.10 -1.60 3.82
N ALA A 124 3.44 -2.52 4.73
CA ALA A 124 3.85 -2.16 6.09
C ALA A 124 5.11 -1.28 6.10
N TYR A 125 6.11 -1.67 5.31
CA TYR A 125 7.34 -0.88 5.18
C TYR A 125 7.10 0.48 4.52
N GLY A 126 6.34 0.52 3.42
CA GLY A 126 5.97 1.76 2.73
C GLY A 126 5.20 2.73 3.64
N ALA A 127 4.29 2.21 4.47
CA ALA A 127 3.56 3.02 5.44
C ALA A 127 4.50 3.52 6.56
N PHE A 128 5.42 2.68 7.04
CA PHE A 128 6.40 3.07 8.06
C PHE A 128 7.31 4.19 7.57
N ILE A 129 7.79 4.14 6.33
CA ILE A 129 8.61 5.20 5.73
C ILE A 129 7.80 6.40 5.19
N GLY A 130 6.47 6.38 5.31
CA GLY A 130 5.60 7.52 5.02
C GLY A 130 5.17 7.69 3.56
N ILE A 131 5.12 6.61 2.77
CA ILE A 131 4.65 6.65 1.37
C ILE A 131 3.48 5.71 1.07
N ALA A 132 2.94 5.02 2.04
CA ALA A 132 1.68 4.29 1.89
C ALA A 132 0.68 4.83 2.92
N HIS A 133 -0.10 5.82 2.50
CA HIS A 133 -1.18 6.40 3.30
C HIS A 133 -2.44 5.56 3.22
N VAL A 134 -2.62 4.87 2.11
CA VAL A 134 -3.64 3.86 1.86
C VAL A 134 -2.95 2.60 1.38
N ILE A 135 -3.17 1.47 2.06
CA ILE A 135 -2.61 0.17 1.66
C ILE A 135 -3.64 -0.57 0.82
N ASN A 136 -3.26 -1.00 -0.37
CA ASN A 136 -4.11 -1.81 -1.23
C ASN A 136 -4.23 -3.24 -0.68
N SER A 137 -5.40 -3.84 -0.82
CA SER A 137 -5.55 -5.27 -0.63
C SER A 137 -5.29 -5.99 -1.96
N VAL A 138 -4.11 -6.57 -2.08
CA VAL A 138 -3.68 -7.34 -3.24
C VAL A 138 -3.97 -8.81 -2.99
N THR A 139 -4.68 -9.47 -3.92
CA THR A 139 -4.98 -10.89 -3.78
C THR A 139 -3.75 -11.74 -4.04
N ARG A 140 -3.74 -12.98 -3.56
CA ARG A 140 -2.63 -13.91 -3.81
C ARG A 140 -2.38 -14.17 -5.30
N PHE A 141 -3.41 -13.98 -6.12
CA PHE A 141 -3.43 -14.27 -7.55
C PHE A 141 -3.40 -13.00 -8.42
N GLU A 142 -2.87 -11.89 -7.90
CA GLU A 142 -2.82 -10.61 -8.63
C GLU A 142 -2.11 -10.75 -9.99
N HIS A 143 -1.04 -11.54 -10.03
CA HIS A 143 -0.24 -11.79 -11.23
C HIS A 143 -0.50 -13.16 -11.88
N SER A 144 -1.57 -13.84 -11.49
CA SER A 144 -1.96 -15.11 -12.09
C SER A 144 -3.36 -15.01 -12.71
N GLN A 145 -3.72 -15.97 -13.55
CA GLN A 145 -5.02 -16.00 -14.22
C GLN A 145 -6.13 -16.68 -13.40
N SER A 146 -5.91 -16.88 -12.12
CA SER A 146 -6.89 -17.55 -11.27
C SER A 146 -8.10 -16.67 -11.01
N LEU A 147 -9.25 -17.31 -10.84
CA LEU A 147 -10.50 -16.63 -10.51
C LEU A 147 -10.40 -16.02 -9.11
N ILE A 148 -10.75 -14.74 -9.00
CA ILE A 148 -10.84 -14.04 -7.71
C ILE A 148 -12.16 -14.44 -7.03
N THR A 149 -12.05 -15.09 -5.87
CA THR A 149 -13.21 -15.47 -5.04
C THR A 149 -13.34 -14.56 -3.81
N PRO A 150 -14.51 -14.55 -3.14
CA PRO A 150 -14.67 -13.83 -1.88
C PRO A 150 -13.64 -14.23 -0.81
N GLU A 151 -13.29 -15.52 -0.72
CA GLU A 151 -12.32 -16.04 0.26
C GLU A 151 -10.92 -15.48 0.01
N VAL A 152 -10.48 -15.46 -1.26
CA VAL A 152 -9.19 -14.90 -1.68
C VAL A 152 -9.16 -13.38 -1.43
N THR A 153 -10.27 -12.70 -1.68
CA THR A 153 -10.40 -11.27 -1.38
C THR A 153 -10.34 -11.00 0.12
N LEU A 154 -11.00 -11.84 0.93
CA LEU A 154 -10.94 -11.71 2.39
C LEU A 154 -9.53 -11.97 2.95
N GLU A 155 -8.78 -12.92 2.38
CA GLU A 155 -7.37 -13.16 2.70
C GLU A 155 -6.52 -11.90 2.42
N ALA A 156 -6.70 -11.30 1.26
CA ALA A 156 -6.02 -10.07 0.87
C ALA A 156 -6.30 -8.90 1.83
N ILE A 157 -7.58 -8.70 2.18
CA ILE A 157 -8.00 -7.67 3.12
C ILE A 157 -7.38 -7.91 4.52
N ARG A 158 -7.35 -9.15 4.99
CA ARG A 158 -6.74 -9.50 6.28
C ARG A 158 -5.24 -9.21 6.28
N SER A 159 -4.54 -9.55 5.19
CA SER A 159 -3.11 -9.28 5.02
C SER A 159 -2.82 -7.79 5.03
N ALA A 160 -3.60 -7.00 4.28
CA ALA A 160 -3.48 -5.54 4.24
C ALA A 160 -3.77 -4.89 5.61
N LYS A 161 -4.76 -5.39 6.35
CA LYS A 161 -5.06 -4.92 7.72
C LYS A 161 -3.92 -5.20 8.70
N ILE A 162 -3.26 -6.36 8.58
CA ILE A 162 -2.08 -6.68 9.40
C ILE A 162 -0.93 -5.71 9.06
N ALA A 163 -0.68 -5.45 7.78
CA ALA A 163 0.33 -4.49 7.34
C ALA A 163 0.07 -3.09 7.91
N ALA A 164 -1.17 -2.62 7.85
CA ALA A 164 -1.58 -1.34 8.42
C ALA A 164 -1.36 -1.30 9.94
N GLN A 165 -1.79 -2.34 10.68
CA GLN A 165 -1.59 -2.42 12.12
C GLN A 165 -0.10 -2.39 12.50
N ILE A 166 0.77 -3.09 11.77
CA ILE A 166 2.22 -3.08 11.99
C ILE A 166 2.79 -1.67 11.84
N ALA A 167 2.41 -0.98 10.77
CA ALA A 167 2.88 0.37 10.51
C ALA A 167 2.36 1.38 11.54
N ASP A 168 1.08 1.32 11.86
CA ASP A 168 0.43 2.20 12.83
C ASP A 168 1.00 2.00 14.25
N LEU A 169 1.27 0.75 14.63
CA LEU A 169 1.92 0.43 15.90
C LEU A 169 3.33 1.03 15.95
N SER A 170 4.11 0.87 14.89
CA SER A 170 5.47 1.41 14.77
C SER A 170 5.51 2.95 14.78
N ARG A 171 4.43 3.59 14.39
CA ARG A 171 4.24 5.04 14.41
C ARG A 171 3.56 5.57 15.68
N ASN A 172 3.32 4.70 16.66
CA ASN A 172 2.66 5.01 17.93
C ASN A 172 1.24 5.60 17.76
N ILE A 173 0.49 5.13 16.77
CA ILE A 173 -0.90 5.57 16.56
C ILE A 173 -1.77 5.06 17.72
N PRO A 174 -2.49 5.93 18.45
CA PRO A 174 -3.19 5.56 19.69
C PRO A 174 -4.15 4.38 19.54
N ASN A 175 -4.95 4.34 18.48
CA ASN A 175 -5.91 3.26 18.27
C ASN A 175 -5.22 1.90 18.01
N ALA A 176 -4.07 1.88 17.33
CA ALA A 176 -3.28 0.68 17.13
C ALA A 176 -2.72 0.15 18.46
N LEU A 177 -2.20 1.05 19.32
CA LEU A 177 -1.72 0.70 20.65
C LEU A 177 -2.84 0.14 21.55
N ILE A 178 -4.03 0.75 21.52
CA ILE A 178 -5.20 0.27 22.26
C ILE A 178 -5.58 -1.15 21.81
N HIS A 179 -5.59 -1.37 20.48
CA HIS A 179 -5.91 -2.69 19.93
C HIS A 179 -4.88 -3.73 20.34
N GLU A 180 -3.59 -3.43 20.22
CA GLU A 180 -2.50 -4.31 20.63
C GLU A 180 -2.54 -4.64 22.12
N LYS A 181 -2.75 -3.63 22.96
CA LYS A 181 -2.90 -3.81 24.40
C LYS A 181 -4.05 -4.75 24.75
N ARG A 182 -5.21 -4.60 24.12
CA ARG A 182 -6.36 -5.48 24.34
C ARG A 182 -6.05 -6.95 24.05
N ILE A 183 -5.31 -7.23 22.97
CA ILE A 183 -4.89 -8.60 22.65
C ILE A 183 -3.85 -9.10 23.65
N THR A 184 -2.90 -8.28 24.02
CA THR A 184 -1.88 -8.59 25.03
C THR A 184 -2.50 -8.92 26.37
N ASP A 185 -3.41 -8.10 26.86
CA ASP A 185 -4.09 -8.32 28.14
C ASP A 185 -4.90 -9.64 28.13
N LYS A 186 -5.59 -9.93 27.02
CA LYS A 186 -6.26 -11.24 26.88
C LYS A 186 -5.28 -12.41 26.94
N ARG A 187 -4.15 -12.33 26.23
CA ARG A 187 -3.12 -13.38 26.25
C ARG A 187 -2.54 -13.60 27.65
N LYS A 188 -2.28 -12.52 28.37
CA LYS A 188 -1.79 -12.57 29.75
C LYS A 188 -2.82 -13.22 30.68
N ASN A 189 -4.08 -12.77 30.66
CA ASN A 189 -5.14 -13.28 31.50
C ASN A 189 -5.44 -14.77 31.24
N LEU A 190 -5.34 -15.23 30.03
CA LEU A 190 -5.55 -16.63 29.64
C LEU A 190 -4.28 -17.47 29.74
N HIS A 191 -3.13 -16.89 30.07
CA HIS A 191 -1.82 -17.55 30.01
C HIS A 191 -1.61 -18.31 28.70
N SER A 192 -2.02 -17.70 27.58
CA SER A 192 -2.06 -18.32 26.27
C SER A 192 -1.74 -17.32 25.15
N CYS A 193 -0.96 -17.76 24.15
CA CYS A 193 -0.77 -16.97 22.93
C CYS A 193 -2.04 -16.87 22.07
N ILE A 194 -3.05 -17.69 22.35
CA ILE A 194 -4.33 -17.70 21.66
C ILE A 194 -5.32 -16.88 22.48
N SER A 195 -5.85 -15.81 21.89
CA SER A 195 -6.68 -14.82 22.61
C SER A 195 -8.19 -15.10 22.55
N ASP A 196 -8.60 -16.22 21.97
CA ASP A 196 -10.01 -16.63 21.84
C ASP A 196 -10.48 -17.60 22.95
N GLY A 197 -9.58 -18.00 23.85
CA GLY A 197 -9.85 -18.97 24.91
C GLY A 197 -9.44 -20.40 24.58
N THR A 198 -8.96 -20.67 23.38
CA THR A 198 -8.44 -21.98 22.99
C THR A 198 -7.17 -22.31 23.77
N LEU A 199 -7.07 -23.53 24.29
CA LEU A 199 -5.89 -23.96 25.05
C LEU A 199 -4.64 -24.02 24.15
N CYS A 200 -3.63 -23.24 24.50
CA CYS A 200 -2.32 -23.31 23.87
C CYS A 200 -1.43 -24.34 24.59
N VAL A 201 -1.01 -25.36 23.87
CA VAL A 201 -0.19 -26.45 24.42
C VAL A 201 1.26 -26.45 23.91
N ARG A 202 1.64 -25.50 23.06
CA ARG A 202 2.93 -25.51 22.36
C ARG A 202 4.15 -25.45 23.29
N CYS A 203 4.14 -24.55 24.27
CA CYS A 203 5.29 -24.34 25.15
C CYS A 203 5.18 -25.11 26.48
N SER A 204 4.11 -25.85 26.69
CA SER A 204 3.89 -26.64 27.90
C SER A 204 4.15 -25.84 29.20
N ASN A 205 4.99 -26.39 30.09
CA ASN A 205 5.31 -25.78 31.37
C ASN A 205 6.38 -24.66 31.31
N VAL A 206 7.04 -24.49 30.17
CA VAL A 206 8.06 -23.43 29.95
C VAL A 206 7.50 -22.22 29.20
N CYS A 207 6.19 -22.06 29.16
CA CYS A 207 5.54 -20.93 28.49
C CYS A 207 5.86 -19.62 29.25
N PRO A 208 6.43 -18.60 28.57
CA PRO A 208 6.71 -17.29 29.20
C PRO A 208 5.49 -16.65 29.86
N LEU A 209 4.29 -16.81 29.27
CA LEU A 209 3.05 -16.27 29.82
C LEU A 209 2.58 -16.97 31.11
N LYS A 210 3.17 -18.13 31.49
CA LYS A 210 2.85 -18.88 32.69
C LYS A 210 3.91 -18.72 33.77
N ILE A 211 5.16 -18.48 33.40
CA ILE A 211 6.33 -18.54 34.28
C ILE A 211 6.69 -17.18 34.86
N LEU A 212 6.53 -16.12 34.10
CA LEU A 212 6.92 -14.78 34.52
C LEU A 212 5.81 -14.18 35.41
N PRO A 213 6.09 -13.85 36.70
CA PRO A 213 5.25 -12.91 37.40
C PRO A 213 5.35 -11.57 36.67
N TYR A 214 4.26 -11.13 36.14
CA TYR A 214 4.15 -9.75 35.64
C TYR A 214 3.62 -8.93 36.84
N ASP A 215 4.55 -8.31 37.53
CA ASP A 215 4.26 -7.24 38.47
C ASP A 215 3.86 -5.93 37.72
#